data_b7fcbc57e3dd4dcbc1ae9f8fc4302790
#
_entry.id   b7fcbc57e3dd4dcbc1ae9f8fc4302790
#
_cell.length_a   1.000
_cell.length_b   1.000
_cell.length_c   1.000
_cell.angle_alpha   90.00
_cell.angle_beta   90.00
_cell.angle_gamma   90.00
#
_symmetry.space_group_name_H-M   'P 1'
#
loop_
_entity.id
_entity.type
_entity.pdbx_description
1 polymer ?
#
loop_
_entity_poly.entity_id
_entity_poly.type
_entity_poly.pdbx_seq_one_letter_code
_entity_poly.pdbx_strand_id
1 'polypeptide(L)'
;MQTTSNASRRITYFHTKWSSRFIKSSFFLKKKSNAGRNISGRKTIRSKGSIKAPIHYAVINYQNTHKLFGFVSNVQLLQKTQSFCFLVVNSNGSIFYKPVGTWRKSFSFIYSHQKSKLFTNLFTSPYSLKLATLALLQPISHLEITPLKGSQYARAPGSVAKALSKNKNTHTALVRLPSGVRKIFSLYNTAVKGASSLKEKKQVGSTKSGYWRSLGYKSKVRGVAMNPIDHPHGGRTKSIKYPRTPWGLTTKFK
;
A
#
# COMPACT_ATOMS: atom_id res chain seq x y z
N MET A 1 0.03 4.64 -33.10
CA MET A 1 -0.48 4.58 -31.71
C MET A 1 -0.10 5.86 -31.01
N GLN A 2 -1.08 6.73 -30.74
CA GLN A 2 -0.83 7.98 -30.02
C GLN A 2 -0.46 7.65 -28.58
N THR A 3 0.71 8.09 -28.16
CA THR A 3 1.17 8.00 -26.78
C THR A 3 0.36 8.98 -25.92
N THR A 4 -0.78 8.52 -25.41
CA THR A 4 -1.51 9.29 -24.39
C THR A 4 -0.60 9.52 -23.19
N SER A 5 -0.56 10.74 -22.67
CA SER A 5 0.29 11.09 -21.53
C SER A 5 -0.04 10.19 -20.33
N ASN A 6 0.96 9.85 -19.51
CA ASN A 6 0.77 8.99 -18.33
C ASN A 6 -0.30 9.52 -17.35
N ALA A 7 -0.59 10.81 -17.40
CA ALA A 7 -1.66 11.44 -16.64
C ALA A 7 -3.05 11.08 -17.21
N SER A 8 -3.24 11.11 -18.51
CA SER A 8 -4.52 10.75 -19.14
C SER A 8 -4.83 9.27 -19.03
N ARG A 9 -3.84 8.38 -19.11
CA ARG A 9 -4.04 6.94 -18.82
C ARG A 9 -4.53 6.68 -17.39
N ARG A 10 -4.10 7.48 -16.41
CA ARG A 10 -4.61 7.39 -15.04
C ARG A 10 -6.04 7.87 -14.90
N ILE A 11 -6.45 8.86 -15.69
CA ILE A 11 -7.80 9.44 -15.64
C ILE A 11 -8.80 8.54 -16.35
N THR A 12 -8.47 8.02 -17.53
CA THR A 12 -9.38 7.19 -18.33
C THR A 12 -9.73 5.85 -17.69
N TYR A 13 -8.82 5.26 -16.91
CA TYR A 13 -9.11 4.01 -16.17
C TYR A 13 -10.10 4.20 -15.00
N PHE A 14 -10.41 5.43 -14.58
CA PHE A 14 -11.08 5.70 -13.30
C PHE A 14 -12.34 6.56 -13.38
N HIS A 15 -12.74 7.00 -14.55
CA HIS A 15 -14.09 7.57 -14.73
C HIS A 15 -15.15 6.47 -14.82
N THR A 16 -15.18 5.57 -13.85
CA THR A 16 -16.43 4.85 -13.60
C THR A 16 -17.39 5.85 -12.94
N LYS A 17 -18.37 6.28 -13.69
CA LYS A 17 -19.43 7.25 -13.35
C LYS A 17 -20.29 6.90 -12.12
N TRP A 18 -19.91 5.90 -11.30
CA TRP A 18 -20.76 5.29 -10.26
C TRP A 18 -20.21 5.43 -8.86
N SER A 19 -19.57 6.52 -8.52
CA SER A 19 -19.36 6.80 -7.10
C SER A 19 -20.36 7.84 -6.64
N SER A 20 -21.47 7.40 -6.03
CA SER A 20 -22.39 8.32 -5.37
C SER A 20 -21.60 9.19 -4.38
N ARG A 21 -21.80 10.51 -4.41
CA ARG A 21 -21.15 11.48 -3.51
C ARG A 21 -21.30 11.10 -2.03
N PHE A 22 -22.35 10.41 -1.67
CA PHE A 22 -22.68 10.02 -0.30
C PHE A 22 -21.71 9.03 0.33
N ILE A 23 -21.23 8.03 -0.41
CA ILE A 23 -20.32 7.01 0.11
C ILE A 23 -18.92 7.58 0.33
N LYS A 24 -18.54 8.62 -0.42
CA LYS A 24 -17.19 9.21 -0.35
C LYS A 24 -16.88 9.91 0.97
N SER A 25 -17.85 10.56 1.61
CA SER A 25 -17.58 11.37 2.80
C SER A 25 -17.38 10.53 4.07
N SER A 26 -18.12 9.43 4.23
CA SER A 26 -18.15 8.63 5.46
C SER A 26 -16.89 7.78 5.68
N PHE A 27 -16.22 7.37 4.60
CA PHE A 27 -15.06 6.46 4.67
C PHE A 27 -13.71 7.13 4.44
N PHE A 28 -13.69 8.46 4.25
CA PHE A 28 -12.46 9.21 4.04
C PHE A 28 -12.12 10.07 5.25
N LEU A 29 -10.93 9.86 5.79
CA LEU A 29 -10.38 10.72 6.81
C LEU A 29 -9.61 11.86 6.16
N LYS A 30 -9.94 13.10 6.54
CA LYS A 30 -9.10 14.27 6.26
C LYS A 30 -7.90 14.25 7.19
N LYS A 31 -6.72 14.09 6.66
CA LYS A 31 -5.49 14.22 7.43
C LYS A 31 -4.97 15.65 7.32
N LYS A 32 -4.92 16.38 8.44
CA LYS A 32 -4.21 17.65 8.52
C LYS A 32 -2.71 17.40 8.25
N SER A 33 -2.09 18.31 7.50
CA SER A 33 -0.65 18.25 7.24
C SER A 33 0.10 18.86 8.41
N ASN A 34 0.95 18.09 9.06
CA ASN A 34 1.83 18.62 10.11
C ASN A 34 3.05 19.37 9.54
N ALA A 35 3.13 19.56 8.22
CA ALA A 35 4.21 20.28 7.53
C ALA A 35 5.62 19.84 7.95
N GLY A 36 5.81 18.56 8.25
CA GLY A 36 7.09 18.01 8.67
C GLY A 36 7.48 18.30 10.12
N ARG A 37 6.50 18.67 10.96
CA ARG A 37 6.72 18.86 12.41
C ARG A 37 6.38 17.58 13.19
N ASN A 38 7.08 17.38 14.31
CA ASN A 38 6.79 16.34 15.27
C ASN A 38 5.66 16.78 16.24
N ILE A 39 5.36 15.95 17.24
CA ILE A 39 4.32 16.24 18.24
C ILE A 39 4.65 17.50 19.05
N SER A 40 5.93 17.76 19.35
CA SER A 40 6.41 18.95 20.05
C SER A 40 6.50 20.22 19.16
N GLY A 41 5.98 20.17 17.93
CA GLY A 41 6.00 21.29 16.99
C GLY A 41 7.34 21.54 16.30
N ARG A 42 8.41 20.83 16.66
CA ARG A 42 9.74 20.96 16.05
C ARG A 42 9.73 20.41 14.62
N LYS A 43 10.33 21.15 13.69
CA LYS A 43 10.44 20.76 12.29
C LYS A 43 11.54 19.71 12.11
N THR A 44 11.17 18.46 11.85
CA THR A 44 12.08 17.32 11.65
C THR A 44 12.33 17.03 10.18
N ILE A 45 11.38 17.37 9.30
CA ILE A 45 11.49 17.14 7.85
C ILE A 45 11.26 18.45 7.11
N ARG A 46 12.31 19.06 6.56
CA ARG A 46 12.24 20.34 5.86
C ARG A 46 11.47 20.27 4.53
N SER A 47 11.49 19.13 3.86
CA SER A 47 10.88 18.93 2.54
C SER A 47 9.37 18.61 2.58
N LYS A 48 8.73 18.70 3.73
CA LYS A 48 7.28 18.50 3.87
C LYS A 48 6.57 19.82 4.11
N GLY A 49 5.38 19.96 3.54
CA GLY A 49 4.52 21.13 3.73
C GLY A 49 3.84 21.58 2.44
N SER A 50 2.99 22.61 2.54
CA SER A 50 2.32 23.22 1.38
C SER A 50 1.45 22.26 0.56
N ILE A 51 0.60 21.45 1.22
CA ILE A 51 -0.44 20.69 0.54
C ILE A 51 -1.53 21.68 0.16
N LYS A 52 -1.74 21.90 -1.14
CA LYS A 52 -2.76 22.83 -1.65
C LYS A 52 -4.19 22.30 -1.44
N ALA A 53 -4.38 20.98 -1.43
CA ALA A 53 -5.68 20.35 -1.22
C ALA A 53 -5.61 19.30 -0.11
N PRO A 54 -6.63 19.18 0.74
CA PRO A 54 -6.68 18.13 1.75
C PRO A 54 -6.71 16.77 1.05
N ILE A 55 -5.77 15.90 1.42
CA ILE A 55 -5.74 14.54 0.88
C ILE A 55 -6.72 13.71 1.72
N HIS A 56 -7.74 13.21 1.06
CA HIS A 56 -8.68 12.27 1.66
C HIS A 56 -8.07 10.87 1.63
N TYR A 57 -8.07 10.19 2.77
CA TYR A 57 -7.57 8.83 2.90
C TYR A 57 -8.73 7.88 3.21
N ALA A 58 -8.95 6.90 2.36
CA ALA A 58 -9.84 5.81 2.71
C ALA A 58 -9.20 4.94 3.81
N VAL A 59 -10.01 4.58 4.79
CA VAL A 59 -9.61 3.64 5.84
C VAL A 59 -9.69 2.23 5.28
N ILE A 60 -8.53 1.61 5.06
CA ILE A 60 -8.45 0.24 4.54
C ILE A 60 -8.49 -0.73 5.71
N ASN A 61 -9.41 -1.66 5.66
CA ASN A 61 -9.45 -2.77 6.59
C ASN A 61 -8.50 -3.88 6.12
N TYR A 62 -7.37 -4.03 6.80
CA TYR A 62 -6.38 -5.07 6.54
C TYR A 62 -6.62 -6.35 7.35
N GLN A 63 -7.57 -6.34 8.27
CA GLN A 63 -7.90 -7.53 9.06
C GLN A 63 -8.61 -8.55 8.17
N ASN A 64 -8.17 -9.79 8.26
CA ASN A 64 -8.78 -10.91 7.56
C ASN A 64 -9.65 -11.70 8.56
N THR A 65 -10.85 -11.18 8.83
CA THR A 65 -11.80 -11.86 9.71
C THR A 65 -12.27 -13.18 9.09
N HIS A 66 -12.36 -14.23 9.90
CA HIS A 66 -12.69 -15.58 9.43
C HIS A 66 -14.14 -15.77 8.94
N LYS A 67 -15.02 -14.81 9.17
CA LYS A 67 -16.44 -14.90 8.82
C LYS A 67 -16.87 -13.74 7.92
N LEU A 68 -16.06 -13.45 6.91
CA LEU A 68 -16.42 -12.44 5.94
C LEU A 68 -17.25 -13.09 4.83
N PHE A 69 -18.47 -12.64 4.65
CA PHE A 69 -19.25 -12.85 3.43
C PHE A 69 -19.75 -11.48 2.97
N GLY A 70 -19.30 -11.03 1.81
CA GLY A 70 -19.60 -9.70 1.33
C GLY A 70 -19.64 -9.61 -0.19
N PHE A 71 -20.29 -8.56 -0.66
CA PHE A 71 -20.38 -8.23 -2.07
C PHE A 71 -19.45 -7.06 -2.40
N VAL A 72 -18.68 -7.19 -3.47
CA VAL A 72 -17.84 -6.13 -4.00
C VAL A 72 -18.66 -5.19 -4.86
N SER A 73 -19.04 -4.04 -4.32
CA SER A 73 -19.87 -3.07 -5.03
C SER A 73 -19.08 -2.20 -5.99
N ASN A 74 -17.84 -1.85 -5.66
CA ASN A 74 -17.02 -0.98 -6.49
C ASN A 74 -15.52 -1.22 -6.28
N VAL A 75 -14.72 -0.83 -7.28
CA VAL A 75 -13.25 -0.84 -7.24
C VAL A 75 -12.75 0.58 -7.36
N GLN A 76 -12.01 1.06 -6.37
CA GLN A 76 -11.51 2.42 -6.32
C GLN A 76 -9.98 2.47 -6.23
N LEU A 77 -9.38 3.47 -6.88
CA LEU A 77 -7.96 3.78 -6.73
C LEU A 77 -7.76 4.70 -5.54
N LEU A 78 -6.97 4.26 -4.59
CA LEU A 78 -6.58 5.10 -3.46
C LEU A 78 -5.40 6.00 -3.83
N GLN A 79 -5.58 7.30 -3.70
CA GLN A 79 -4.55 8.30 -4.06
C GLN A 79 -3.26 8.14 -3.26
N LYS A 80 -3.35 7.80 -1.97
CA LYS A 80 -2.17 7.67 -1.09
C LYS A 80 -1.30 6.47 -1.43
N THR A 81 -1.90 5.29 -1.49
CA THR A 81 -1.19 4.03 -1.76
C THR A 81 -1.04 3.78 -3.24
N GLN A 82 -1.84 4.50 -4.04
CA GLN A 82 -1.99 4.28 -5.48
C GLN A 82 -2.21 2.80 -5.81
N SER A 83 -2.94 2.11 -4.96
CA SER A 83 -3.39 0.74 -5.10
C SER A 83 -4.90 0.71 -5.22
N PHE A 84 -5.41 -0.32 -5.88
CA PHE A 84 -6.85 -0.54 -5.93
C PHE A 84 -7.36 -1.10 -4.61
N CYS A 85 -8.55 -0.64 -4.23
CA CYS A 85 -9.32 -1.20 -3.13
C CYS A 85 -10.74 -1.53 -3.57
N PHE A 86 -11.27 -2.60 -3.01
CA PHE A 86 -12.67 -2.96 -3.11
C PHE A 86 -13.48 -2.24 -2.03
N LEU A 87 -14.61 -1.67 -2.44
CA LEU A 87 -15.68 -1.32 -1.52
C LEU A 87 -16.52 -2.57 -1.32
N VAL A 88 -16.50 -3.11 -0.12
CA VAL A 88 -17.19 -4.35 0.24
C VAL A 88 -18.35 -4.03 1.14
N VAL A 89 -19.52 -4.52 0.77
CA VAL A 89 -20.72 -4.54 1.60
C VAL A 89 -20.85 -5.93 2.19
N ASN A 90 -20.78 -6.04 3.50
CA ASN A 90 -20.85 -7.30 4.21
C ASN A 90 -22.30 -7.69 4.49
N SER A 91 -22.57 -8.98 4.75
CA SER A 91 -23.90 -9.51 5.06
C SER A 91 -24.55 -8.90 6.32
N ASN A 92 -23.73 -8.40 7.25
CA ASN A 92 -24.21 -7.71 8.45
C ASN A 92 -24.45 -6.20 8.26
N GLY A 93 -24.48 -5.70 7.02
CA GLY A 93 -24.66 -4.28 6.69
C GLY A 93 -23.41 -3.42 6.84
N SER A 94 -22.29 -3.93 7.36
CA SER A 94 -21.04 -3.15 7.46
C SER A 94 -20.39 -2.95 6.10
N ILE A 95 -19.91 -1.73 5.85
CA ILE A 95 -19.23 -1.35 4.61
C ILE A 95 -17.78 -1.00 4.95
N PHE A 96 -16.84 -1.50 4.17
CA PHE A 96 -15.41 -1.19 4.37
C PHE A 96 -14.60 -1.36 3.10
N TYR A 97 -13.40 -0.77 3.10
CA TYR A 97 -12.44 -0.96 2.01
C TYR A 97 -11.51 -2.14 2.29
N LYS A 98 -11.37 -3.02 1.29
CA LYS A 98 -10.40 -4.13 1.29
C LYS A 98 -9.38 -3.94 0.17
N PRO A 99 -8.09 -4.25 0.37
CA PRO A 99 -7.10 -4.17 -0.69
C PRO A 99 -7.32 -5.25 -1.76
N VAL A 100 -7.01 -4.94 -3.01
CA VAL A 100 -7.24 -5.82 -4.17
C VAL A 100 -5.98 -6.63 -4.51
N GLY A 101 -6.15 -7.93 -4.72
CA GLY A 101 -5.20 -8.76 -5.46
C GLY A 101 -5.47 -8.71 -6.97
N THR A 102 -4.52 -9.17 -7.79
CA THR A 102 -4.52 -9.00 -9.27
C THR A 102 -5.66 -9.71 -10.03
N TRP A 103 -6.41 -10.61 -9.41
CA TRP A 103 -7.33 -11.52 -10.10
C TRP A 103 -8.81 -11.33 -9.76
N ARG A 104 -9.24 -10.11 -9.39
CA ARG A 104 -10.61 -9.93 -8.94
C ARG A 104 -11.38 -8.93 -9.78
N LYS A 105 -12.62 -9.29 -10.07
CA LYS A 105 -13.59 -8.47 -10.78
C LYS A 105 -14.45 -7.67 -9.79
N SER A 106 -14.96 -6.52 -10.21
CA SER A 106 -16.09 -5.84 -9.57
C SER A 106 -17.34 -6.72 -9.66
N PHE A 107 -18.29 -6.48 -8.77
CA PHE A 107 -19.56 -7.21 -8.72
C PHE A 107 -19.42 -8.72 -8.47
N SER A 108 -18.43 -9.10 -7.65
CA SER A 108 -18.24 -10.49 -7.21
C SER A 108 -18.48 -10.64 -5.72
N PHE A 109 -18.91 -11.80 -5.30
CA PHE A 109 -18.97 -12.13 -3.88
C PHE A 109 -17.59 -12.53 -3.37
N ILE A 110 -17.27 -12.13 -2.16
CA ILE A 110 -16.05 -12.51 -1.46
C ILE A 110 -16.40 -13.15 -0.13
N TYR A 111 -15.65 -14.18 0.22
CA TYR A 111 -15.78 -14.86 1.51
C TYR A 111 -14.41 -15.17 2.10
N SER A 112 -14.34 -15.36 3.40
CA SER A 112 -13.06 -15.64 4.10
C SER A 112 -12.99 -17.06 4.65
N HIS A 113 -14.00 -17.91 4.44
CA HIS A 113 -14.05 -19.24 5.06
C HIS A 113 -13.76 -20.38 4.08
N GLN A 114 -13.00 -21.38 4.55
CA GLN A 114 -12.48 -22.50 3.79
C GLN A 114 -13.46 -23.66 3.59
N LYS A 115 -14.61 -23.69 4.28
CA LYS A 115 -15.46 -24.89 4.35
C LYS A 115 -16.66 -24.93 3.40
N SER A 116 -16.94 -23.90 2.63
CA SER A 116 -18.09 -23.94 1.72
C SER A 116 -17.70 -24.50 0.35
N LYS A 117 -17.62 -25.82 0.22
CA LYS A 117 -17.64 -26.50 -1.09
C LYS A 117 -18.89 -26.15 -1.92
N LEU A 118 -19.91 -25.58 -1.29
CA LEU A 118 -21.20 -25.25 -1.89
C LEU A 118 -21.21 -23.98 -2.75
N PHE A 119 -20.20 -23.11 -2.66
CA PHE A 119 -20.15 -21.84 -3.40
C PHE A 119 -18.97 -21.73 -4.35
N THR A 120 -18.55 -22.80 -5.00
CA THR A 120 -17.49 -22.80 -6.01
C THR A 120 -17.93 -22.30 -7.37
N ASN A 121 -19.01 -21.53 -7.43
CA ASN A 121 -19.46 -20.92 -8.67
C ASN A 121 -18.52 -19.82 -9.12
N LEU A 122 -18.43 -19.58 -10.41
CA LEU A 122 -17.57 -18.63 -11.15
C LEU A 122 -17.52 -17.19 -10.58
N PHE A 123 -18.46 -16.81 -9.74
CA PHE A 123 -18.58 -15.47 -9.16
C PHE A 123 -18.12 -15.34 -7.71
N THR A 124 -17.77 -16.44 -7.05
CA THR A 124 -17.33 -16.45 -5.66
C THR A 124 -15.87 -16.86 -5.54
N SER A 125 -15.09 -16.11 -4.81
CA SER A 125 -13.70 -16.45 -4.58
C SER A 125 -13.27 -16.10 -3.15
N PRO A 126 -12.48 -16.96 -2.50
CA PRO A 126 -11.96 -16.63 -1.18
C PRO A 126 -11.10 -15.37 -1.25
N TYR A 127 -11.39 -14.39 -0.38
CA TYR A 127 -10.61 -13.15 -0.31
C TYR A 127 -9.20 -13.43 0.21
N SER A 128 -9.10 -14.13 1.31
CA SER A 128 -7.86 -14.53 1.94
C SER A 128 -7.92 -15.99 2.33
N LEU A 129 -6.78 -16.65 2.25
CA LEU A 129 -6.62 -18.06 2.60
C LEU A 129 -5.51 -18.20 3.63
N LYS A 130 -5.60 -19.22 4.47
CA LYS A 130 -4.49 -19.60 5.36
C LYS A 130 -3.31 -20.08 4.53
N LEU A 131 -2.09 -19.85 5.00
CA LEU A 131 -0.88 -20.35 4.35
C LEU A 131 -0.91 -21.88 4.21
N ALA A 132 -1.56 -22.57 5.13
CA ALA A 132 -1.75 -24.02 5.07
C ALA A 132 -2.36 -24.47 3.74
N THR A 133 -3.36 -23.75 3.21
CA THR A 133 -4.14 -24.13 2.02
C THR A 133 -3.60 -23.60 0.70
N LEU A 134 -2.78 -22.57 0.75
CA LEU A 134 -2.17 -22.00 -0.46
C LEU A 134 -1.17 -23.00 -1.08
N ALA A 135 -1.11 -23.08 -2.39
CA ALA A 135 -0.11 -23.91 -3.07
C ALA A 135 1.31 -23.34 -2.88
N LEU A 136 2.31 -24.21 -2.94
CA LEU A 136 3.72 -23.79 -2.94
C LEU A 136 4.03 -23.00 -4.21
N LEU A 137 5.00 -22.10 -4.13
CA LEU A 137 5.48 -21.22 -5.20
C LEU A 137 4.42 -20.27 -5.78
N GLN A 138 3.16 -20.39 -5.36
CA GLN A 138 2.10 -19.51 -5.81
C GLN A 138 2.37 -18.06 -5.36
N PRO A 139 2.14 -17.04 -6.22
CA PRO A 139 2.22 -15.66 -5.83
C PRO A 139 1.17 -15.34 -4.78
N ILE A 140 1.60 -14.72 -3.68
CA ILE A 140 0.75 -14.28 -2.58
C ILE A 140 1.07 -12.82 -2.22
N SER A 141 0.09 -12.13 -1.69
CA SER A 141 0.20 -10.75 -1.21
C SER A 141 -0.58 -10.56 0.09
N HIS A 142 -0.45 -9.38 0.69
CA HIS A 142 -1.19 -9.03 1.92
C HIS A 142 -1.05 -10.08 3.02
N LEU A 143 0.19 -10.48 3.30
CA LEU A 143 0.52 -11.53 4.26
C LEU A 143 0.49 -10.99 5.70
N GLU A 144 -0.10 -11.74 6.62
CA GLU A 144 -0.06 -11.48 8.06
C GLU A 144 1.26 -11.94 8.68
N ILE A 145 1.68 -11.27 9.76
CA ILE A 145 2.83 -11.69 10.59
C ILE A 145 2.35 -12.62 11.69
N THR A 146 1.32 -12.19 12.40
CA THR A 146 0.64 -12.97 13.44
C THR A 146 -0.80 -13.21 12.99
N PRO A 147 -1.38 -14.38 13.27
CA PRO A 147 -2.76 -14.67 12.92
C PRO A 147 -3.71 -13.59 13.46
N LEU A 148 -4.73 -13.20 12.68
CA LEU A 148 -5.78 -12.24 13.02
C LEU A 148 -5.35 -10.79 13.23
N LYS A 149 -4.07 -10.47 13.23
CA LYS A 149 -3.59 -9.08 13.39
C LYS A 149 -3.76 -8.23 12.13
N GLY A 150 -4.05 -8.87 11.01
CA GLY A 150 -4.19 -8.22 9.72
C GLY A 150 -2.90 -8.20 8.90
N SER A 151 -3.06 -7.94 7.62
CA SER A 151 -1.96 -7.99 6.65
C SER A 151 -0.92 -6.91 6.92
N GLN A 152 0.36 -7.28 6.94
CA GLN A 152 1.48 -6.36 7.19
C GLN A 152 2.55 -6.43 6.10
N TYR A 153 2.80 -7.59 5.49
CA TYR A 153 3.77 -7.78 4.41
C TYR A 153 3.14 -7.78 3.02
N ALA A 154 3.94 -7.49 2.00
CA ALA A 154 3.57 -7.52 0.59
C ALA A 154 2.32 -6.67 0.26
N ARG A 155 2.19 -5.46 0.84
CA ARG A 155 1.06 -4.54 0.63
C ARG A 155 1.27 -3.54 -0.49
N ALA A 156 2.52 -3.24 -0.83
CA ALA A 156 2.84 -2.26 -1.87
C ALA A 156 2.31 -2.71 -3.24
N PRO A 157 1.93 -1.78 -4.13
CA PRO A 157 1.47 -2.13 -5.47
C PRO A 157 2.46 -3.03 -6.21
N GLY A 158 1.96 -4.11 -6.81
CA GLY A 158 2.75 -5.09 -7.54
C GLY A 158 3.69 -5.96 -6.71
N SER A 159 3.64 -5.87 -5.37
CA SER A 159 4.47 -6.72 -4.51
C SER A 159 3.95 -8.15 -4.45
N VAL A 160 4.88 -9.09 -4.41
CA VAL A 160 4.62 -10.53 -4.40
C VAL A 160 5.52 -11.20 -3.37
N ALA A 161 4.96 -12.09 -2.59
CA ALA A 161 5.68 -13.07 -1.79
C ALA A 161 5.38 -14.48 -2.33
N LYS A 162 6.22 -15.49 -1.99
CA LYS A 162 6.03 -16.89 -2.42
C LYS A 162 6.32 -17.81 -1.24
N ALA A 163 5.43 -18.76 -0.96
CA ALA A 163 5.70 -19.85 -0.02
C ALA A 163 6.64 -20.87 -0.69
N LEU A 164 7.81 -21.10 -0.10
CA LEU A 164 8.83 -22.00 -0.63
C LEU A 164 8.63 -23.42 -0.12
N SER A 165 8.41 -23.57 1.18
CA SER A 165 8.18 -24.85 1.83
C SER A 165 7.18 -24.73 2.96
N LYS A 166 6.58 -25.85 3.35
CA LYS A 166 5.65 -25.94 4.48
C LYS A 166 6.02 -27.15 5.31
N ASN A 167 6.13 -26.94 6.59
CA ASN A 167 6.29 -28.00 7.55
C ASN A 167 5.00 -28.16 8.35
N LYS A 168 4.33 -29.30 8.19
CA LYS A 168 3.06 -29.59 8.88
C LYS A 168 3.28 -29.89 10.35
N ASN A 169 4.40 -30.51 10.70
CA ASN A 169 4.69 -30.92 12.09
C ASN A 169 4.92 -29.70 12.99
N THR A 170 5.66 -28.71 12.50
CA THR A 170 5.93 -27.46 13.24
C THR A 170 4.90 -26.35 12.95
N HIS A 171 3.89 -26.63 12.12
CA HIS A 171 2.90 -25.65 11.69
C HIS A 171 3.50 -24.35 11.10
N THR A 172 4.62 -24.46 10.38
CA THR A 172 5.34 -23.31 9.82
C THR A 172 5.45 -23.38 8.29
N ALA A 173 5.60 -22.21 7.68
CA ALA A 173 5.90 -22.05 6.26
C ALA A 173 7.08 -21.11 6.07
N LEU A 174 8.02 -21.49 5.21
CA LEU A 174 9.10 -20.62 4.76
C LEU A 174 8.62 -19.80 3.57
N VAL A 175 8.61 -18.48 3.73
CA VAL A 175 8.12 -17.55 2.70
C VAL A 175 9.22 -16.61 2.27
N ARG A 176 9.41 -16.48 0.94
CA ARG A 176 10.26 -15.47 0.32
C ARG A 176 9.48 -14.19 0.18
N LEU A 177 9.95 -13.13 0.83
CA LEU A 177 9.38 -11.79 0.79
C LEU A 177 9.76 -11.02 -0.49
N PRO A 178 9.08 -9.91 -0.82
CA PRO A 178 9.42 -9.08 -1.99
C PRO A 178 10.85 -8.52 -1.96
N SER A 179 11.46 -8.39 -0.78
CA SER A 179 12.87 -7.98 -0.59
C SER A 179 13.88 -9.07 -0.93
N GLY A 180 13.43 -10.32 -1.18
CA GLY A 180 14.29 -11.49 -1.36
C GLY A 180 14.56 -12.26 -0.06
N VAL A 181 14.37 -11.64 1.10
CA VAL A 181 14.57 -12.28 2.41
C VAL A 181 13.60 -13.44 2.60
N ARG A 182 14.10 -14.55 3.14
CA ARG A 182 13.31 -15.72 3.54
C ARG A 182 12.98 -15.61 5.01
N LYS A 183 11.70 -15.78 5.37
CA LYS A 183 11.21 -15.70 6.74
C LYS A 183 10.21 -16.80 7.03
N ILE A 184 10.22 -17.30 8.26
CA ILE A 184 9.30 -18.33 8.74
C ILE A 184 8.02 -17.65 9.25
N PHE A 185 6.88 -18.22 8.88
CA PHE A 185 5.53 -17.79 9.27
C PHE A 185 4.72 -18.98 9.74
N SER A 186 3.75 -18.74 10.62
CA SER A 186 2.79 -19.77 11.00
C SER A 186 1.87 -20.14 9.83
N LEU A 187 1.51 -21.41 9.69
CA LEU A 187 0.54 -21.89 8.70
C LEU A 187 -0.87 -21.31 8.90
N TYR A 188 -1.19 -20.82 10.10
CA TYR A 188 -2.47 -20.17 10.42
C TYR A 188 -2.57 -18.74 9.91
N ASN A 189 -1.44 -18.11 9.55
CA ASN A 189 -1.42 -16.77 8.97
C ASN A 189 -2.18 -16.75 7.65
N THR A 190 -2.90 -15.66 7.40
CA THR A 190 -3.64 -15.48 6.16
C THR A 190 -2.87 -14.66 5.16
N ALA A 191 -3.10 -14.95 3.88
CA ALA A 191 -2.60 -14.19 2.75
C ALA A 191 -3.62 -14.14 1.63
N VAL A 192 -3.52 -13.16 0.76
CA VAL A 192 -4.34 -13.03 -0.45
C VAL A 192 -3.63 -13.68 -1.62
N LYS A 193 -4.33 -14.54 -2.37
CA LYS A 193 -3.82 -15.17 -3.59
C LYS A 193 -3.53 -14.11 -4.66
N GLY A 194 -2.37 -14.20 -5.30
CA GLY A 194 -1.96 -13.28 -6.36
C GLY A 194 -1.07 -12.14 -5.87
N ALA A 195 -0.59 -11.32 -6.81
CA ALA A 195 0.16 -10.12 -6.51
C ALA A 195 -0.76 -9.02 -5.99
N SER A 196 -0.22 -8.05 -5.27
CA SER A 196 -0.97 -6.82 -4.99
C SER A 196 -1.26 -6.06 -6.29
N SER A 197 -2.40 -5.36 -6.33
CA SER A 197 -2.85 -4.65 -7.53
C SER A 197 -1.82 -3.67 -8.10
N LEU A 198 -1.91 -3.36 -9.40
CA LEU A 198 -1.06 -2.40 -10.11
C LEU A 198 0.44 -2.75 -10.16
N LYS A 199 0.77 -3.90 -10.73
CA LYS A 199 2.15 -4.30 -11.02
C LYS A 199 2.87 -3.25 -11.90
N GLU A 200 2.17 -2.68 -12.86
CA GLU A 200 2.70 -1.69 -13.82
C GLU A 200 3.05 -0.33 -13.20
N LYS A 201 2.58 -0.06 -11.99
CA LYS A 201 2.86 1.22 -11.33
C LYS A 201 4.35 1.49 -11.12
N LYS A 202 5.16 0.47 -10.90
CA LYS A 202 6.61 0.64 -10.77
C LYS A 202 7.27 1.16 -12.03
N GLN A 203 6.62 0.95 -13.18
CA GLN A 203 7.11 1.38 -14.49
C GLN A 203 6.67 2.81 -14.83
N VAL A 204 5.59 3.29 -14.21
CA VAL A 204 5.04 4.62 -14.45
C VAL A 204 5.50 5.56 -13.34
N GLY A 205 6.68 6.12 -13.47
CA GLY A 205 7.18 7.18 -12.60
C GLY A 205 6.34 8.45 -12.70
N SER A 206 6.32 9.26 -11.65
CA SER A 206 5.79 10.60 -11.71
C SER A 206 6.76 11.47 -12.51
N THR A 207 6.36 11.93 -13.67
CA THR A 207 7.23 12.65 -14.61
C THR A 207 7.38 14.13 -14.29
N LYS A 208 6.45 14.72 -13.48
CA LYS A 208 6.43 16.15 -13.19
C LYS A 208 6.60 16.45 -11.70
N SER A 209 7.43 17.43 -11.38
CA SER A 209 7.64 17.91 -9.99
C SER A 209 6.35 18.42 -9.33
N GLY A 210 5.42 18.99 -10.11
CA GLY A 210 4.10 19.43 -9.63
C GLY A 210 3.26 18.33 -8.99
N TYR A 211 3.42 17.08 -9.44
CA TYR A 211 2.77 15.93 -8.80
C TYR A 211 3.24 15.73 -7.35
N TRP A 212 4.53 15.77 -7.11
CA TRP A 212 5.09 15.66 -5.76
C TRP A 212 4.70 16.86 -4.89
N ARG A 213 4.65 18.02 -5.51
CA ARG A 213 4.24 19.24 -4.81
C ARG A 213 2.78 19.20 -4.37
N SER A 214 1.88 18.65 -5.19
CA SER A 214 0.48 18.43 -4.81
C SER A 214 0.33 17.44 -3.64
N LEU A 215 1.25 16.49 -3.50
CA LEU A 215 1.32 15.56 -2.37
C LEU A 215 2.00 16.17 -1.12
N GLY A 216 2.40 17.44 -1.18
CA GLY A 216 3.03 18.16 -0.06
C GLY A 216 4.54 17.93 0.05
N TYR A 217 5.20 17.50 -1.02
CA TYR A 217 6.66 17.42 -1.06
C TYR A 217 7.23 18.68 -1.73
N LYS A 218 8.13 19.36 -1.04
CA LYS A 218 8.93 20.44 -1.62
C LYS A 218 10.17 19.89 -2.30
N SER A 219 10.71 20.62 -3.27
CA SER A 219 12.01 20.32 -3.85
C SER A 219 13.08 20.31 -2.76
N LYS A 220 14.04 19.42 -2.89
CA LYS A 220 15.10 19.22 -1.90
C LYS A 220 16.43 19.65 -2.50
N VAL A 221 17.00 20.71 -1.97
CA VAL A 221 18.35 21.16 -2.33
C VAL A 221 19.36 20.38 -1.51
N ARG A 222 20.43 19.93 -2.13
CA ARG A 222 21.53 19.22 -1.45
C ARG A 222 22.33 20.20 -0.61
N GLY A 223 22.75 19.80 0.59
CA GLY A 223 23.56 20.64 1.47
C GLY A 223 24.87 21.12 0.85
N VAL A 224 25.48 20.32 -0.05
CA VAL A 224 26.68 20.67 -0.79
C VAL A 224 26.47 21.87 -1.75
N ALA A 225 25.25 22.09 -2.21
CA ALA A 225 24.89 23.21 -3.09
C ALA A 225 24.48 24.47 -2.33
N MET A 226 24.65 24.48 -1.02
CA MET A 226 24.31 25.59 -0.13
C MET A 226 25.58 26.32 0.32
N ASN A 227 25.41 27.52 0.88
CA ASN A 227 26.49 28.25 1.51
C ASN A 227 26.84 27.65 2.89
N PRO A 228 28.04 27.93 3.45
CA PRO A 228 28.47 27.42 4.76
C PRO A 228 27.51 27.78 5.90
N ILE A 229 26.87 28.92 5.83
CA ILE A 229 25.90 29.40 6.83
C ILE A 229 24.59 28.59 6.81
N ASP A 230 24.21 28.03 5.64
CA ASP A 230 22.95 27.33 5.47
C ASP A 230 23.05 25.84 5.79
N HIS A 231 24.23 25.25 5.60
CA HIS A 231 24.43 23.82 5.83
C HIS A 231 25.89 23.50 6.13
N PRO A 232 26.18 22.57 7.06
CA PRO A 232 27.56 22.12 7.37
C PRO A 232 28.34 21.52 6.18
N HIS A 233 27.64 21.16 5.09
CA HIS A 233 28.26 20.68 3.84
C HIS A 233 28.50 21.80 2.82
N GLY A 234 28.07 23.02 3.11
CA GLY A 234 28.18 24.16 2.20
C GLY A 234 29.61 24.69 2.05
N GLY A 235 29.82 25.51 1.02
CA GLY A 235 31.10 26.17 0.76
C GLY A 235 32.19 25.29 0.17
N ARG A 236 31.90 24.03 -0.19
CA ARG A 236 32.88 23.11 -0.80
C ARG A 236 32.41 22.59 -2.15
N THR A 237 33.36 22.31 -3.02
CA THR A 237 33.12 21.63 -4.28
C THR A 237 33.13 20.10 -4.08
N LYS A 238 32.02 19.45 -4.37
CA LYS A 238 31.82 18.01 -4.62
C LYS A 238 32.08 16.99 -3.51
N SER A 239 32.92 17.22 -2.50
CA SER A 239 33.22 16.23 -1.47
C SER A 239 32.74 16.62 -0.08
N ILE A 240 32.21 15.65 0.67
CA ILE A 240 31.76 15.82 2.04
C ILE A 240 32.75 15.09 2.94
N LYS A 241 33.43 15.80 3.86
CA LYS A 241 34.37 15.16 4.80
C LYS A 241 33.64 14.22 5.77
N TYR A 242 32.54 14.70 6.35
CA TYR A 242 31.67 13.92 7.22
C TYR A 242 30.19 14.20 6.92
N PRO A 243 29.34 13.18 6.77
CA PRO A 243 27.91 13.39 6.54
C PRO A 243 27.22 13.92 7.80
N ARG A 244 26.71 15.15 7.73
CA ARG A 244 26.01 15.82 8.81
C ARG A 244 24.59 16.19 8.43
N THR A 245 23.72 16.28 9.44
CA THR A 245 22.39 16.86 9.28
C THR A 245 22.47 18.38 9.17
N PRO A 246 21.40 19.09 8.74
CA PRO A 246 21.38 20.55 8.73
C PRO A 246 21.64 21.21 10.09
N TRP A 247 21.50 20.46 11.17
CA TRP A 247 21.74 20.91 12.55
C TRP A 247 23.11 20.47 13.09
N GLY A 248 24.00 20.00 12.24
CA GLY A 248 25.34 19.62 12.61
C GLY A 248 25.52 18.21 13.17
N LEU A 249 24.43 17.48 13.42
CA LEU A 249 24.48 16.10 13.93
C LEU A 249 25.02 15.13 12.88
N THR A 250 25.78 14.14 13.30
CA THR A 250 26.28 13.08 12.41
C THR A 250 25.12 12.22 11.88
N THR A 251 25.20 11.75 10.63
CA THR A 251 24.21 10.84 10.02
C THR A 251 24.70 9.40 9.94
N LYS A 252 26.02 9.20 10.11
CA LYS A 252 26.65 7.90 10.26
C LYS A 252 27.01 7.71 11.73
N PHE A 253 26.87 6.50 12.21
CA PHE A 253 27.16 6.10 13.58
C PHE A 253 26.23 6.77 14.61
N LYS A 254 25.22 6.02 15.01
CA LYS A 254 24.54 6.15 16.30
C LYS A 254 25.24 5.26 17.28
#